data_44930f7699bae70cddf62a097010d563
#
_entry.id   44930f7699bae70cddf62a097010d563
#
_cell.length_a   1.000
_cell.length_b   1.000
_cell.length_c   1.000
_cell.angle_alpha   90.00
_cell.angle_beta   90.00
_cell.angle_gamma   90.00
#
_symmetry.space_group_name_H-M   'P 1'
#
loop_
_entity.id
_entity.type
_entity.pdbx_description
1 polymer ?
#
loop_
_entity_poly.entity_id
_entity_poly.type
_entity_poly.pdbx_seq_one_letter_code
_entity_poly.pdbx_strand_id
1 'polypeptide(L)'
;MVSSSENVRNIVGVWRLVSAKATDENGKPATPPYGPRGIGIVALSADGRMTNVLVDGRAELPEGAKREHGSYCGNWTFDGSTLVTKVDAAADPARMGTEQVRKVRFEGERMVLTPPVLEVNGVKVTRELTWEKISPLSL
;
A
#
# COMPACT_ATOMS: atom_id res chain seq x y z
N MET A 1 -25.59 -8.80 1.58
CA MET A 1 -24.19 -9.23 1.75
C MET A 1 -23.49 -9.17 0.40
N VAL A 2 -22.34 -8.52 0.36
CA VAL A 2 -21.55 -8.40 -0.86
C VAL A 2 -20.82 -9.71 -1.12
N SER A 3 -20.88 -10.24 -2.33
CA SER A 3 -20.20 -11.47 -2.71
C SER A 3 -18.68 -11.24 -2.84
N SER A 4 -17.89 -12.32 -2.72
CA SER A 4 -16.43 -12.24 -2.91
C SER A 4 -16.07 -11.68 -4.28
N SER A 5 -16.83 -12.01 -5.32
CA SER A 5 -16.57 -11.50 -6.67
C SER A 5 -16.84 -10.01 -6.80
N GLU A 6 -17.82 -9.46 -6.06
CA GLU A 6 -18.06 -8.02 -6.04
C GLU A 6 -16.95 -7.30 -5.28
N ASN A 7 -16.49 -7.87 -4.15
CA ASN A 7 -15.35 -7.33 -3.42
C ASN A 7 -14.08 -7.32 -4.28
N VAL A 8 -13.83 -8.38 -5.03
CA VAL A 8 -12.71 -8.46 -5.95
C VAL A 8 -12.80 -7.35 -7.01
N ARG A 9 -13.99 -7.10 -7.55
CA ARG A 9 -14.19 -6.02 -8.54
C ARG A 9 -13.95 -4.64 -7.96
N ASN A 10 -14.23 -4.44 -6.67
CA ASN A 10 -14.03 -3.14 -6.02
C ASN A 10 -12.55 -2.75 -5.98
N ILE A 11 -11.62 -3.71 -5.99
CA ILE A 11 -10.19 -3.40 -5.91
C ILE A 11 -9.45 -3.65 -7.22
N VAL A 12 -10.05 -4.34 -8.19
CA VAL A 12 -9.41 -4.54 -9.50
C VAL A 12 -9.26 -3.20 -10.21
N GLY A 13 -8.07 -2.92 -10.68
CA GLY A 13 -7.76 -1.70 -11.39
C GLY A 13 -6.40 -1.13 -10.99
N VAL A 14 -6.17 0.10 -11.37
CA VAL A 14 -4.95 0.83 -11.04
C VAL A 14 -5.29 1.97 -10.09
N TRP A 15 -4.52 2.08 -9.04
CA TRP A 15 -4.74 3.06 -7.96
C TRP A 15 -3.50 3.92 -7.78
N ARG A 16 -3.72 5.19 -7.49
CA ARG A 16 -2.66 6.15 -7.19
C ARG A 16 -2.69 6.55 -5.72
N LEU A 17 -1.52 6.63 -5.10
CA LEU A 17 -1.39 7.06 -3.72
C LEU A 17 -1.83 8.52 -3.57
N VAL A 18 -2.77 8.77 -2.66
CA VAL A 18 -3.25 10.10 -2.31
C VAL A 18 -2.51 10.63 -1.11
N SER A 19 -2.35 9.79 -0.09
CA SER A 19 -1.66 10.17 1.15
C SER A 19 -1.16 8.95 1.88
N ALA A 20 -0.11 9.16 2.66
CA ALA A 20 0.40 8.17 3.59
C ALA A 20 0.53 8.85 4.94
N LYS A 21 0.06 8.20 6.00
CA LYS A 21 0.22 8.71 7.34
C LYS A 21 0.66 7.61 8.29
N ALA A 22 1.30 8.02 9.37
CA ALA A 22 1.70 7.13 10.44
C ALA A 22 1.31 7.76 11.76
N THR A 23 0.91 6.91 12.71
CA THR A 23 0.43 7.33 14.02
C THR A 23 1.04 6.41 15.06
N ASP A 24 1.55 6.96 16.15
CA ASP A 24 2.10 6.16 17.24
C ASP A 24 0.97 5.60 18.13
N GLU A 25 1.34 4.78 19.10
CA GLU A 25 0.38 4.13 20.00
C GLU A 25 -0.40 5.10 20.89
N ASN A 26 0.04 6.36 20.99
CA ASN A 26 -0.66 7.42 21.74
C ASN A 26 -1.50 8.31 20.82
N GLY A 27 -1.64 7.96 19.55
CA GLY A 27 -2.41 8.73 18.59
C GLY A 27 -1.68 9.95 18.03
N LYS A 28 -0.39 10.12 18.30
CA LYS A 28 0.40 11.24 17.79
C LYS A 28 0.95 10.93 16.41
N PRO A 29 1.07 11.94 15.54
CA PRO A 29 1.67 11.72 14.22
C PRO A 29 3.10 11.18 14.35
N ALA A 30 3.42 10.19 13.53
CA ALA A 30 4.75 9.64 13.39
C ALA A 30 5.24 9.92 11.96
N THR A 31 6.50 9.59 11.68
CA THR A 31 7.06 9.80 10.34
C THR A 31 6.34 8.92 9.32
N PRO A 32 5.69 9.52 8.30
CA PRO A 32 5.01 8.73 7.28
C PRO A 32 6.01 7.98 6.41
N PRO A 33 5.60 6.83 5.84
CA PRO A 33 6.45 6.12 4.88
C PRO A 33 6.60 6.94 3.60
N TYR A 34 7.73 6.80 2.93
CA TYR A 34 8.03 7.42 1.63
C TYR A 34 8.11 8.94 1.65
N GLY A 35 8.46 9.52 2.80
CA GLY A 35 8.68 10.95 2.93
C GLY A 35 7.41 11.79 2.81
N PRO A 36 7.53 13.13 2.76
CA PRO A 36 6.38 14.02 2.67
C PRO A 36 5.70 14.07 1.30
N ARG A 37 6.33 13.51 0.27
CA ARG A 37 5.81 13.47 -1.11
C ARG A 37 5.92 12.06 -1.68
N GLY A 38 5.28 11.11 -1.02
CA GLY A 38 5.25 9.75 -1.51
C GLY A 38 4.58 9.65 -2.88
N ILE A 39 5.19 8.90 -3.78
CA ILE A 39 4.62 8.53 -5.07
C ILE A 39 4.29 7.06 -5.00
N GLY A 40 3.07 6.69 -5.42
CA GLY A 40 2.68 5.29 -5.43
C GLY A 40 1.67 4.99 -6.50
N ILE A 41 1.88 3.86 -7.16
CA ILE A 41 0.92 3.27 -8.09
C ILE A 41 0.82 1.79 -7.72
N VAL A 42 -0.40 1.29 -7.59
CA VAL A 42 -0.65 -0.14 -7.44
C VAL A 42 -1.62 -0.59 -8.53
N ALA A 43 -1.27 -1.66 -9.21
CA ALA A 43 -2.10 -2.28 -10.22
C ALA A 43 -2.53 -3.67 -9.74
N LEU A 44 -3.84 -3.92 -9.73
CA LEU A 44 -4.43 -5.18 -9.35
C LEU A 44 -5.25 -5.69 -10.53
N SER A 45 -4.79 -6.76 -11.16
CA SER A 45 -5.48 -7.31 -12.32
C SER A 45 -6.50 -8.36 -11.92
N ALA A 46 -7.53 -8.52 -12.72
CA ALA A 46 -8.62 -9.47 -12.45
C ALA A 46 -8.13 -10.93 -12.42
N ASP A 47 -7.00 -11.21 -13.10
CA ASP A 47 -6.44 -12.56 -13.13
C ASP A 47 -5.48 -12.85 -11.97
N GLY A 48 -5.39 -11.94 -10.99
CA GLY A 48 -4.67 -12.19 -9.76
C GLY A 48 -3.24 -11.67 -9.69
N ARG A 49 -2.82 -10.80 -10.60
CA ARG A 49 -1.48 -10.19 -10.51
C ARG A 49 -1.53 -8.82 -9.89
N MET A 50 -0.53 -8.53 -9.06
CA MET A 50 -0.35 -7.25 -8.38
C MET A 50 1.05 -6.74 -8.67
N THR A 51 1.14 -5.45 -8.97
CA THR A 51 2.41 -4.75 -9.12
C THR A 51 2.29 -3.40 -8.46
N ASN A 52 3.31 -2.97 -7.73
CA ASN A 52 3.32 -1.62 -7.20
C ASN A 52 4.67 -0.93 -7.38
N VAL A 53 4.62 0.38 -7.38
CA VAL A 53 5.77 1.26 -7.22
C VAL A 53 5.46 2.19 -6.08
N LEU A 54 6.33 2.25 -5.09
CA LEU A 54 6.23 3.15 -3.94
C LEU A 54 7.60 3.76 -3.74
N VAL A 55 7.68 5.07 -3.73
CA VAL A 55 8.96 5.77 -3.64
C VAL A 55 8.79 7.14 -3.03
N ASP A 56 9.82 7.60 -2.32
CA ASP A 56 9.93 8.98 -1.85
C ASP A 56 10.10 9.88 -3.08
N GLY A 57 9.11 10.72 -3.34
CA GLY A 57 9.03 11.54 -4.55
C GLY A 57 9.73 12.88 -4.49
N ARG A 58 10.49 13.16 -3.42
CA ARG A 58 11.23 14.42 -3.36
C ARG A 58 12.33 14.46 -4.41
N ALA A 59 12.48 15.59 -5.08
CA ALA A 59 13.53 15.77 -6.06
C ALA A 59 14.92 15.67 -5.41
N GLU A 60 15.07 16.28 -4.22
CA GLU A 60 16.29 16.23 -3.44
C GLU A 60 15.99 15.73 -2.04
N LEU A 61 16.85 14.89 -1.52
CA LEU A 61 16.73 14.37 -0.16
C LEU A 61 17.62 15.18 0.78
N PRO A 62 17.26 15.23 2.09
CA PRO A 62 18.16 15.79 3.08
C PRO A 62 19.51 15.08 3.04
N GLU A 63 20.57 15.81 3.42
CA GLU A 63 21.92 15.24 3.47
C GLU A 63 21.95 14.00 4.35
N GLY A 64 22.57 12.94 3.86
CA GLY A 64 22.66 11.66 4.56
C GLY A 64 21.42 10.78 4.49
N ALA A 65 20.30 11.27 3.92
CA ALA A 65 19.10 10.48 3.77
C ALA A 65 19.17 9.60 2.52
N LYS A 66 18.57 8.41 2.61
CA LYS A 66 18.41 7.53 1.45
C LYS A 66 16.98 7.63 0.95
N ARG A 67 16.79 7.47 -0.36
CA ARG A 67 15.46 7.44 -0.95
C ARG A 67 14.75 6.15 -0.55
N GLU A 68 13.68 6.30 0.19
CA GLU A 68 12.84 5.16 0.56
C GLU A 68 12.11 4.65 -0.69
N HIS A 69 12.17 3.35 -0.93
CA HIS A 69 11.62 2.71 -2.10
C HIS A 69 11.09 1.35 -1.73
N GLY A 70 9.80 1.09 -2.00
CA GLY A 70 9.19 -0.19 -1.74
C GLY A 70 8.37 -0.61 -2.95
N SER A 71 8.94 -1.45 -3.82
CA SER A 71 8.24 -1.96 -4.99
C SER A 71 8.30 -3.47 -4.98
N TYR A 72 7.18 -4.10 -5.27
CA TYR A 72 7.11 -5.55 -5.37
C TYR A 72 5.94 -5.96 -6.27
N CYS A 73 5.96 -7.20 -6.70
CA CYS A 73 4.83 -7.77 -7.43
C CYS A 73 4.65 -9.22 -7.01
N GLY A 74 3.49 -9.76 -7.34
CA GLY A 74 3.16 -11.13 -7.00
C GLY A 74 1.71 -11.45 -7.29
N ASN A 75 1.27 -12.56 -6.75
CA ASN A 75 -0.12 -13.00 -6.85
C ASN A 75 -0.91 -12.48 -5.65
N TRP A 76 -2.05 -11.86 -5.92
CA TRP A 76 -2.88 -11.33 -4.84
C TRP A 76 -4.18 -12.10 -4.67
N THR A 77 -4.66 -12.09 -3.42
CA THR A 77 -5.99 -12.54 -3.04
C THR A 77 -6.64 -11.48 -2.14
N PHE A 78 -7.94 -11.40 -2.17
CA PHE A 78 -8.71 -10.47 -1.37
C PHE A 78 -10.01 -11.13 -0.90
N ASP A 79 -10.22 -11.14 0.42
CA ASP A 79 -11.39 -11.79 1.03
C ASP A 79 -12.50 -10.80 1.38
N GLY A 80 -12.39 -9.54 0.98
CA GLY A 80 -13.32 -8.47 1.31
C GLY A 80 -12.79 -7.53 2.40
N SER A 81 -11.79 -7.95 3.15
CA SER A 81 -11.19 -7.12 4.21
C SER A 81 -9.67 -7.17 4.22
N THR A 82 -9.06 -8.22 3.71
CA THR A 82 -7.60 -8.38 3.73
C THR A 82 -7.07 -8.70 2.35
N LEU A 83 -6.15 -7.87 1.90
CA LEU A 83 -5.39 -8.07 0.66
C LEU A 83 -4.07 -8.74 1.01
N VAL A 84 -3.81 -9.88 0.40
CA VAL A 84 -2.54 -10.61 0.59
C VAL A 84 -1.85 -10.73 -0.76
N THR A 85 -0.60 -10.31 -0.84
CA THR A 85 0.21 -10.48 -2.05
C THR A 85 1.36 -11.42 -1.74
N LYS A 86 1.41 -12.54 -2.45
CA LYS A 86 2.55 -13.46 -2.37
C LYS A 86 3.60 -12.99 -3.35
N VAL A 87 4.71 -12.51 -2.82
CA VAL A 87 5.71 -11.76 -3.59
C VAL A 87 6.62 -12.70 -4.38
N ASP A 88 6.75 -12.44 -5.67
CA ASP A 88 7.66 -13.17 -6.55
C ASP A 88 8.74 -12.28 -7.18
N ALA A 89 8.64 -10.95 -7.03
CA ALA A 89 9.72 -10.03 -7.38
C ALA A 89 9.62 -8.79 -6.50
N ALA A 90 10.75 -8.29 -6.02
CA ALA A 90 10.78 -7.15 -5.12
C ALA A 90 12.09 -6.39 -5.23
N ALA A 91 12.00 -5.06 -4.98
CA ALA A 91 13.19 -4.21 -4.87
C ALA A 91 14.01 -4.59 -3.62
N ASP A 92 13.34 -4.96 -2.53
CA ASP A 92 13.99 -5.45 -1.32
C ASP A 92 14.03 -6.99 -1.37
N PRO A 93 15.22 -7.59 -1.45
CA PRO A 93 15.32 -9.06 -1.52
C PRO A 93 14.68 -9.78 -0.33
N ALA A 94 14.60 -9.12 0.83
CA ALA A 94 13.98 -9.71 2.02
C ALA A 94 12.49 -9.98 1.85
N ARG A 95 11.83 -9.31 0.90
CA ARG A 95 10.41 -9.53 0.60
C ARG A 95 10.16 -10.73 -0.32
N MET A 96 11.19 -11.23 -1.00
CA MET A 96 11.03 -12.36 -1.92
C MET A 96 10.45 -13.57 -1.20
N GLY A 97 9.39 -14.16 -1.78
CA GLY A 97 8.76 -15.35 -1.22
C GLY A 97 7.90 -15.10 0.02
N THR A 98 7.76 -13.84 0.46
CA THR A 98 6.93 -13.52 1.63
C THR A 98 5.50 -13.18 1.19
N GLU A 99 4.61 -13.11 2.17
CA GLU A 99 3.26 -12.60 1.98
C GLU A 99 3.18 -11.20 2.57
N GLN A 100 2.76 -10.24 1.74
CA GLN A 100 2.51 -8.87 2.18
C GLN A 100 1.03 -8.73 2.48
N VAL A 101 0.70 -8.56 3.75
CA VAL A 101 -0.68 -8.53 4.24
C VAL A 101 -1.09 -7.09 4.48
N ARG A 102 -2.25 -6.69 3.96
CA ARG A 102 -2.79 -5.34 4.13
C ARG A 102 -4.26 -5.42 4.49
N LYS A 103 -4.65 -4.78 5.57
CA LYS A 103 -6.08 -4.60 5.85
C LYS A 103 -6.61 -3.54 4.90
N VAL A 104 -7.83 -3.75 4.41
CA VAL A 104 -8.46 -2.88 3.43
C VAL A 104 -9.76 -2.34 4.01
N ARG A 105 -9.94 -1.02 3.92
CA ARG A 105 -11.25 -0.41 4.11
C ARG A 105 -11.48 0.60 3.00
N PHE A 106 -12.72 0.88 2.73
CA PHE A 106 -13.09 1.87 1.73
C PHE A 106 -13.66 3.11 2.42
N GLU A 107 -13.24 4.27 1.96
CA GLU A 107 -13.78 5.56 2.36
C GLU A 107 -14.33 6.22 1.10
N GLY A 108 -15.64 6.04 0.85
CA GLY A 108 -16.22 6.39 -0.43
C GLY A 108 -15.59 5.55 -1.54
N GLU A 109 -15.04 6.21 -2.53
CA GLU A 109 -14.36 5.54 -3.66
C GLU A 109 -12.86 5.33 -3.40
N ARG A 110 -12.36 5.77 -2.25
CA ARG A 110 -10.96 5.60 -1.89
C ARG A 110 -10.75 4.31 -1.13
N MET A 111 -9.60 3.72 -1.34
CA MET A 111 -9.16 2.51 -0.66
C MET A 111 -8.05 2.88 0.33
N VAL A 112 -8.18 2.42 1.57
CA VAL A 112 -7.14 2.62 2.58
C VAL A 112 -6.52 1.27 2.89
N LEU A 113 -5.21 1.18 2.70
CA LEU A 113 -4.43 -0.02 3.01
C LEU A 113 -3.64 0.20 4.29
N THR A 114 -3.78 -0.75 5.22
CA THR A 114 -3.10 -0.71 6.51
C THR A 114 -2.18 -1.91 6.64
N PRO A 115 -0.85 -1.72 6.58
CA PRO A 115 0.11 -2.78 6.86
C PRO A 115 0.05 -3.22 8.32
N PRO A 116 0.66 -4.35 8.67
CA PRO A 116 0.80 -4.73 10.08
C PRO A 116 1.51 -3.63 10.88
N VAL A 117 1.19 -3.56 12.16
CA VAL A 117 1.82 -2.61 13.07
C VAL A 117 3.33 -2.82 13.05
N LEU A 118 4.07 -1.71 12.93
CA LEU A 118 5.52 -1.71 12.91
C LEU A 118 6.04 -1.16 14.24
N GLU A 119 7.08 -1.77 14.80
CA GLU A 119 7.75 -1.24 15.97
C GLU A 119 8.99 -0.48 15.53
N VAL A 120 9.07 0.80 15.89
CA VAL A 120 10.20 1.69 15.56
C VAL A 120 10.74 2.23 16.88
N ASN A 121 11.99 1.87 17.21
CA ASN A 121 12.64 2.31 18.47
C ASN A 121 11.79 2.03 19.71
N GLY A 122 11.16 0.86 19.75
CA GLY A 122 10.32 0.44 20.87
C GLY A 122 8.92 1.03 20.87
N VAL A 123 8.55 1.81 19.86
CA VAL A 123 7.23 2.44 19.74
C VAL A 123 6.45 1.77 18.62
N LYS A 124 5.21 1.40 18.90
CA LYS A 124 4.32 0.82 17.89
C LYS A 124 3.75 1.91 17.01
N VAL A 125 3.85 1.71 15.71
CA VAL A 125 3.40 2.68 14.70
C VAL A 125 2.41 2.00 13.76
N THR A 126 1.25 2.63 13.58
CA THR A 126 0.24 2.24 12.59
C THR A 126 0.38 3.15 11.39
N ARG A 127 0.39 2.55 10.19
CA ARG A 127 0.49 3.30 8.94
C ARG A 127 -0.77 3.10 8.12
N GLU A 128 -1.20 4.15 7.43
CA GLU A 128 -2.35 4.07 6.54
C GLU A 128 -1.99 4.75 5.23
N LEU A 129 -2.17 4.02 4.12
CA LEU A 129 -1.95 4.53 2.77
C LEU A 129 -3.29 4.60 2.07
N THR A 130 -3.65 5.79 1.63
CA THR A 130 -4.93 6.06 0.97
C THR A 130 -4.72 6.19 -0.53
N TRP A 131 -5.58 5.51 -1.29
CA TRP A 131 -5.45 5.35 -2.73
C TRP A 131 -6.74 5.78 -3.44
N GLU A 132 -6.59 6.38 -4.61
CA GLU A 132 -7.71 6.67 -5.52
C GLU A 132 -7.56 5.87 -6.80
N LYS A 133 -8.68 5.38 -7.32
CA LYS A 133 -8.66 4.60 -8.56
C LYS A 133 -8.47 5.52 -9.75
N ILE A 134 -7.50 5.20 -10.60
CA ILE A 134 -7.22 5.96 -11.81
C ILE A 134 -7.52 5.16 -13.07
N SER A 135 -7.76 3.86 -12.97
CA SER A 135 -8.12 3.02 -14.13
C SER A 135 -8.83 1.74 -13.64
N PRO A 136 -9.91 1.29 -14.29
CA PRO A 136 -10.62 2.04 -15.32
C PRO A 136 -11.38 3.23 -14.72
N LEU A 137 -11.45 4.31 -15.45
CA LEU A 137 -12.27 5.44 -15.05
C LEU A 137 -13.72 5.15 -15.40
N SER A 138 -14.64 5.60 -14.51
CA SER A 138 -16.06 5.57 -14.83
C SER A 138 -16.36 6.64 -15.88
N LEU A 139 -16.96 6.23 -16.98
CA LEU A 139 -17.35 7.14 -18.05
C LEU A 139 -18.83 7.49 -17.94
#